data_f46891ba97fe60d565b29b5757391411
#
_entry.id   f46891ba97fe60d565b29b5757391411
#
_cell.length_a   1.000
_cell.length_b   1.000
_cell.length_c   1.000
_cell.angle_alpha   90.00
_cell.angle_beta   90.00
_cell.angle_gamma   90.00
#
_symmetry.space_group_name_H-M   'P 1'
#
loop_
_entity.id
_entity.type
_entity.pdbx_description
1 polymer ?
#
loop_
_entity_poly.entity_id
_entity_poly.type
_entity_poly.pdbx_seq_one_letter_code
_entity_poly.pdbx_strand_id
1 'polypeptide(L)'
;MNSYGGDAGASNMIHNRLRELARNGTKLTCIVDGVAMSGGSLIMCACDTVRVNPSSLIMIHKCWTFLWGGYNADELREQATQQEAWDKMQMEVYTRKTGLSATVISHMMADTTYMTGREAIDKGFADELIEDAEPTSIAASADGRSLFVNCLLYTSPSPRDGATSR
;
A
#
# COMPACT_ATOMS: atom_id res chain seq x y z
N MET A 1 3.62 6.81 -0.90
CA MET A 1 3.85 5.34 -0.83
C MET A 1 3.79 4.75 -2.23
N ASN A 2 4.71 3.85 -2.53
CA ASN A 2 4.69 3.00 -3.71
C ASN A 2 5.27 1.64 -3.29
N SER A 3 4.42 0.64 -2.98
CA SER A 3 4.84 -0.64 -2.41
C SER A 3 3.95 -1.78 -2.90
N TYR A 4 4.58 -2.83 -3.41
CA TYR A 4 3.91 -4.08 -3.79
C TYR A 4 3.71 -5.04 -2.61
N GLY A 5 4.17 -4.66 -1.42
CA GLY A 5 4.09 -5.49 -0.21
C GLY A 5 5.36 -6.27 0.07
N GLY A 6 5.22 -7.39 0.72
CA GLY A 6 6.32 -8.24 1.16
C GLY A 6 5.93 -9.09 2.37
N ASP A 7 6.90 -9.39 3.23
CA ASP A 7 6.70 -10.21 4.41
C ASP A 7 5.61 -9.66 5.34
N ALA A 8 4.64 -10.51 5.70
CA ALA A 8 3.48 -10.11 6.49
C ALA A 8 3.85 -9.73 7.93
N GLY A 9 4.83 -10.42 8.52
CA GLY A 9 5.31 -10.12 9.87
C GLY A 9 6.02 -8.76 9.94
N ALA A 10 6.92 -8.50 8.99
CA ALA A 10 7.60 -7.21 8.90
C ALA A 10 6.61 -6.06 8.65
N SER A 11 5.64 -6.27 7.75
CA SER A 11 4.61 -5.27 7.45
C SER A 11 3.74 -4.95 8.67
N ASN A 12 3.34 -5.98 9.42
CA ASN A 12 2.59 -5.82 10.66
C ASN A 12 3.41 -5.14 11.76
N MET A 13 4.69 -5.46 11.87
CA MET A 13 5.59 -4.78 12.82
C MET A 13 5.67 -3.28 12.51
N ILE A 14 5.86 -2.90 11.25
CA ILE A 14 5.88 -1.50 10.82
C ILE A 14 4.53 -0.83 11.11
N HIS A 15 3.41 -1.49 10.77
CA HIS A 15 2.06 -1.02 11.09
C HIS A 15 1.94 -0.69 12.60
N ASN A 16 2.29 -1.64 13.46
CA ASN A 16 2.15 -1.48 14.90
C ASN A 16 3.05 -0.38 15.44
N ARG A 17 4.26 -0.23 14.90
CA ARG A 17 5.16 0.86 15.28
C ARG A 17 4.65 2.24 14.89
N LEU A 18 4.07 2.36 13.71
CA LEU A 18 3.40 3.59 13.28
C LEU A 18 2.19 3.90 14.18
N ARG A 19 1.38 2.90 14.51
CA ARG A 19 0.26 3.08 15.45
C ARG A 19 0.70 3.48 16.85
N GLU A 20 1.85 3.04 17.30
CA GLU A 20 2.45 3.50 18.56
C GLU A 20 2.80 4.99 18.49
N LEU A 21 3.45 5.44 17.41
CA LEU A 21 3.74 6.87 17.21
C LEU A 21 2.46 7.71 17.20
N ALA A 22 1.41 7.24 16.52
CA ALA A 22 0.12 7.93 16.50
C ALA A 22 -0.50 8.03 17.89
N ARG A 23 -0.46 6.96 18.70
CA ARG A 23 -0.94 6.98 20.09
C ARG A 23 -0.17 7.97 20.97
N ASN A 24 1.09 8.22 20.66
CA ASN A 24 1.95 9.19 21.33
C ASN A 24 1.78 10.63 20.79
N GLY A 25 0.74 10.88 19.98
CA GLY A 25 0.37 12.21 19.50
C GLY A 25 0.94 12.59 18.13
N THR A 26 1.72 11.74 17.48
CA THR A 26 2.20 11.99 16.12
C THR A 26 1.05 11.83 15.13
N LYS A 27 0.82 12.83 14.29
CA LYS A 27 -0.13 12.73 13.18
C LYS A 27 0.54 12.07 11.98
N LEU A 28 -0.06 10.98 11.51
CA LEU A 28 0.48 10.18 10.41
C LEU A 28 -0.38 10.35 9.17
N THR A 29 0.23 10.79 8.08
CA THR A 29 -0.41 10.86 6.76
C THR A 29 0.32 9.93 5.81
N CYS A 30 -0.43 9.07 5.13
CA CYS A 30 0.08 8.28 4.01
C CYS A 30 -0.39 8.91 2.70
N ILE A 31 0.53 9.16 1.78
CA ILE A 31 0.22 9.55 0.40
C ILE A 31 0.55 8.35 -0.47
N VAL A 32 -0.44 7.84 -1.20
CA VAL A 32 -0.25 6.74 -2.16
C VAL A 32 -0.06 7.34 -3.54
N ASP A 33 1.20 7.36 -4.00
CA ASP A 33 1.55 7.94 -5.30
C ASP A 33 1.33 6.94 -6.45
N GLY A 34 1.60 5.68 -6.21
CA GLY A 34 1.44 4.61 -7.20
C GLY A 34 0.60 3.48 -6.64
N VAL A 35 1.22 2.59 -5.88
CA VAL A 35 0.54 1.40 -5.36
C VAL A 35 0.74 1.22 -3.85
N ALA A 36 -0.28 0.63 -3.21
CA ALA A 36 -0.21 0.11 -1.84
C ALA A 36 -0.85 -1.28 -1.83
N MET A 37 -0.04 -2.32 -2.03
CA MET A 37 -0.52 -3.69 -2.19
C MET A 37 -0.05 -4.58 -1.05
N SER A 38 -0.88 -5.59 -0.69
CA SER A 38 -0.49 -6.63 0.26
C SER A 38 0.05 -6.03 1.57
N GLY A 39 1.26 -6.38 2.02
CA GLY A 39 1.91 -5.76 3.18
C GLY A 39 2.00 -4.23 3.12
N GLY A 40 2.07 -3.63 1.92
CA GLY A 40 2.02 -2.18 1.74
C GLY A 40 0.68 -1.58 2.16
N SER A 41 -0.44 -2.25 1.88
CA SER A 41 -1.76 -1.81 2.32
C SER A 41 -1.93 -1.92 3.84
N LEU A 42 -1.30 -2.90 4.50
CA LEU A 42 -1.26 -2.96 5.97
C LEU A 42 -0.57 -1.74 6.58
N ILE A 43 0.60 -1.38 6.03
CA ILE A 43 1.35 -0.21 6.49
C ILE A 43 0.55 1.08 6.25
N MET A 44 -0.08 1.21 5.09
CA MET A 44 -0.97 2.33 4.75
C MET A 44 -2.07 2.50 5.79
N CYS A 45 -2.73 1.41 6.20
CA CYS A 45 -3.80 1.41 7.20
C CYS A 45 -3.35 1.82 8.61
N ALA A 46 -2.06 1.97 8.87
CA ALA A 46 -1.56 2.51 10.13
C ALA A 46 -1.71 4.02 10.25
N CYS A 47 -1.89 4.73 9.14
CA CYS A 47 -1.94 6.18 9.12
C CYS A 47 -3.32 6.72 9.50
N ASP A 48 -3.32 7.90 10.15
CA ASP A 48 -4.54 8.59 10.56
C ASP A 48 -5.29 9.14 9.34
N THR A 49 -4.55 9.59 8.33
CA THR A 49 -5.08 10.07 7.05
C THR A 49 -4.38 9.37 5.91
N VAL A 50 -5.14 8.81 4.99
CA VAL A 50 -4.66 8.19 3.75
C VAL A 50 -5.15 9.00 2.57
N ARG A 51 -4.21 9.59 1.84
CA ARG A 51 -4.46 10.37 0.63
C ARG A 51 -4.04 9.56 -0.58
N VAL A 52 -4.89 9.48 -1.59
CA VAL A 52 -4.65 8.67 -2.78
C VAL A 52 -4.78 9.49 -4.05
N ASN A 53 -3.89 9.27 -5.01
CA ASN A 53 -4.09 9.79 -6.36
C ASN A 53 -5.21 9.03 -7.07
N PRO A 54 -5.95 9.64 -8.01
CA PRO A 54 -7.02 8.96 -8.74
C PRO A 54 -6.58 7.68 -9.45
N SER A 55 -5.33 7.66 -9.93
CA SER A 55 -4.68 6.53 -10.61
C SER A 55 -3.94 5.57 -9.68
N SER A 56 -3.94 5.80 -8.38
CA SER A 56 -3.35 4.87 -7.40
C SER A 56 -4.10 3.55 -7.37
N LEU A 57 -3.39 2.48 -7.06
CA LEU A 57 -3.97 1.15 -6.93
C LEU A 57 -3.67 0.56 -5.54
N ILE A 58 -4.72 0.19 -4.84
CA ILE A 58 -4.64 -0.50 -3.56
C ILE A 58 -5.06 -1.96 -3.77
N MET A 59 -4.37 -2.91 -3.12
CA MET A 59 -4.72 -4.32 -3.22
C MET A 59 -4.62 -5.02 -1.88
N ILE A 60 -5.63 -5.81 -1.59
CA ILE A 60 -5.67 -6.72 -0.43
C ILE A 60 -5.91 -8.15 -0.89
N HIS A 61 -5.26 -9.09 -0.24
CA HIS A 61 -5.39 -10.52 -0.50
C HIS A 61 -5.04 -11.34 0.75
N LYS A 62 -5.38 -12.63 0.74
CA LYS A 62 -4.93 -13.57 1.77
C LYS A 62 -3.43 -13.81 1.69
N CYS A 63 -2.81 -14.12 2.82
CA CYS A 63 -1.42 -14.55 2.86
C CYS A 63 -1.22 -15.83 2.04
N TRP A 64 -0.05 -15.94 1.43
CA TRP A 64 0.39 -17.15 0.76
C TRP A 64 1.82 -17.48 1.15
N THR A 65 2.19 -18.75 1.04
CA THR A 65 3.53 -19.21 1.34
C THR A 65 4.01 -20.20 0.28
N PHE A 66 5.31 -20.27 0.11
CA PHE A 66 5.93 -21.34 -0.69
C PHE A 66 6.28 -22.52 0.21
N LEU A 67 5.89 -23.72 -0.20
CA LEU A 67 6.26 -24.96 0.45
C LEU A 67 7.21 -25.73 -0.47
N TRP A 68 8.32 -26.18 0.08
CA TRP A 68 9.32 -27.01 -0.61
C TRP A 68 9.51 -28.32 0.15
N GLY A 69 9.42 -29.46 -0.54
CA GLY A 69 9.63 -30.78 0.05
C GLY A 69 8.38 -31.65 0.09
N GLY A 70 8.49 -32.79 0.76
CA GLY A 70 7.37 -33.69 1.01
C GLY A 70 6.67 -33.33 2.33
N TYR A 71 5.34 -33.27 2.30
CA TYR A 71 4.51 -33.01 3.47
C TYR A 71 3.46 -34.09 3.64
N ASN A 72 3.24 -34.56 4.85
CA ASN A 72 2.09 -35.38 5.17
C ASN A 72 0.84 -34.53 5.42
N ALA A 73 -0.32 -35.16 5.58
CA ALA A 73 -1.60 -34.46 5.71
C ALA A 73 -1.68 -33.57 6.95
N ASP A 74 -1.02 -33.95 8.04
CA ASP A 74 -1.08 -33.18 9.28
C ASP A 74 -0.20 -31.93 9.20
N GLU A 75 0.98 -32.04 8.59
CA GLU A 75 1.87 -30.90 8.30
C GLU A 75 1.20 -29.88 7.37
N LEU A 76 0.46 -30.33 6.35
CA LEU A 76 -0.30 -29.43 5.48
C LEU A 76 -1.42 -28.71 6.23
N ARG A 77 -2.12 -29.39 7.14
CA ARG A 77 -3.15 -28.75 7.99
C ARG A 77 -2.54 -27.73 8.93
N GLU A 78 -1.39 -28.02 9.52
CA GLU A 78 -0.66 -27.08 10.36
C GLU A 78 -0.28 -25.83 9.58
N GLN A 79 0.28 -25.98 8.36
CA GLN A 79 0.59 -24.84 7.50
C GLN A 79 -0.65 -24.02 7.16
N ALA A 80 -1.79 -24.67 6.85
CA ALA A 80 -3.05 -23.98 6.61
C ALA A 80 -3.49 -23.17 7.84
N THR A 81 -3.40 -23.75 9.04
CA THR A 81 -3.74 -23.07 10.29
C THR A 81 -2.86 -21.84 10.53
N GLN A 82 -1.56 -21.92 10.22
CA GLN A 82 -0.65 -20.78 10.31
C GLN A 82 -1.05 -19.67 9.33
N GLN A 83 -1.39 -20.02 8.08
CA GLN A 83 -1.85 -19.03 7.09
C GLN A 83 -3.15 -18.35 7.52
N GLU A 84 -4.10 -19.11 8.09
CA GLU A 84 -5.33 -18.55 8.63
C GLU A 84 -5.09 -17.56 9.78
N ALA A 85 -4.05 -17.78 10.60
CA ALA A 85 -3.67 -16.82 11.64
C ALA A 85 -3.17 -15.50 11.06
N TRP A 86 -2.37 -15.55 9.99
CA TRP A 86 -1.94 -14.36 9.25
C TRP A 86 -3.11 -13.63 8.60
N ASP A 87 -4.04 -14.36 8.00
CA ASP A 87 -5.26 -13.77 7.41
C ASP A 87 -6.12 -13.07 8.48
N LYS A 88 -6.30 -13.68 9.65
CA LYS A 88 -7.03 -13.07 10.78
C LYS A 88 -6.37 -11.76 11.24
N MET A 89 -5.06 -11.73 11.34
CA MET A 89 -4.30 -10.52 11.70
C MET A 89 -4.53 -9.39 10.69
N GLN A 90 -4.41 -9.68 9.39
CA GLN A 90 -4.66 -8.70 8.34
C GLN A 90 -6.11 -8.21 8.34
N MET A 91 -7.04 -9.13 8.45
CA MET A 91 -8.49 -8.84 8.51
C MET A 91 -8.82 -7.87 9.65
N GLU A 92 -8.19 -8.03 10.82
CA GLU A 92 -8.37 -7.10 11.94
C GLU A 92 -7.91 -5.68 11.61
N VAL A 93 -6.76 -5.54 10.93
CA VAL A 93 -6.24 -4.24 10.50
C VAL A 93 -7.21 -3.57 9.52
N TYR A 94 -7.65 -4.30 8.51
CA TYR A 94 -8.55 -3.74 7.48
C TYR A 94 -9.94 -3.42 8.03
N THR A 95 -10.50 -4.28 8.88
CA THR A 95 -11.79 -4.03 9.55
C THR A 95 -11.73 -2.75 10.39
N ARG A 96 -10.64 -2.55 11.12
CA ARG A 96 -10.44 -1.34 11.95
C ARG A 96 -10.33 -0.08 11.09
N LYS A 97 -9.61 -0.13 9.98
CA LYS A 97 -9.43 1.03 9.08
C LYS A 97 -10.72 1.39 8.37
N THR A 98 -11.44 0.40 7.85
CA THR A 98 -12.57 0.62 6.95
C THR A 98 -13.93 0.72 7.65
N GLY A 99 -14.06 0.09 8.83
CA GLY A 99 -15.35 -0.11 9.48
C GLY A 99 -16.22 -1.20 8.83
N LEU A 100 -15.74 -1.84 7.76
CA LEU A 100 -16.45 -2.97 7.13
C LEU A 100 -16.44 -4.20 8.04
N SER A 101 -17.44 -5.07 7.90
CA SER A 101 -17.49 -6.32 8.69
C SER A 101 -16.36 -7.27 8.32
N ALA A 102 -15.95 -8.10 9.29
CA ALA A 102 -14.94 -9.13 9.07
C ALA A 102 -15.31 -10.08 7.91
N THR A 103 -16.58 -10.38 7.73
CA THR A 103 -17.06 -11.21 6.62
C THR A 103 -16.80 -10.54 5.26
N VAL A 104 -17.11 -9.25 5.13
CA VAL A 104 -16.86 -8.50 3.90
C VAL A 104 -15.36 -8.45 3.60
N ILE A 105 -14.53 -8.11 4.58
CA ILE A 105 -13.07 -8.08 4.42
C ILE A 105 -12.52 -9.46 4.04
N SER A 106 -13.01 -10.52 4.68
CA SER A 106 -12.59 -11.89 4.36
C SER A 106 -12.88 -12.27 2.91
N HIS A 107 -14.05 -11.90 2.37
CA HIS A 107 -14.37 -12.11 0.96
C HIS A 107 -13.48 -11.27 0.04
N MET A 108 -13.30 -9.99 0.35
CA MET A 108 -12.41 -9.13 -0.43
C MET A 108 -10.97 -9.66 -0.49
N MET A 109 -10.45 -10.18 0.64
CA MET A 109 -9.14 -10.81 0.67
C MET A 109 -9.09 -12.12 -0.14
N ALA A 110 -10.13 -12.94 -0.06
CA ALA A 110 -10.21 -14.21 -0.80
C ALA A 110 -10.25 -13.98 -2.32
N ASP A 111 -10.94 -12.93 -2.75
CA ASP A 111 -11.09 -12.57 -4.17
C ASP A 111 -9.86 -11.80 -4.72
N THR A 112 -8.89 -11.47 -3.89
CA THR A 112 -7.76 -10.58 -4.26
C THR A 112 -8.29 -9.27 -4.84
N THR A 113 -8.80 -8.42 -3.96
CA THR A 113 -9.47 -7.18 -4.37
C THR A 113 -8.48 -6.08 -4.72
N TYR A 114 -8.56 -5.59 -5.95
CA TYR A 114 -7.90 -4.38 -6.40
C TYR A 114 -8.88 -3.20 -6.33
N MET A 115 -8.39 -2.04 -5.94
CA MET A 115 -9.18 -0.82 -5.78
C MET A 115 -8.41 0.36 -6.36
N THR A 116 -9.04 1.11 -7.25
CA THR A 116 -8.58 2.44 -7.66
C THR A 116 -8.65 3.40 -6.48
N GLY A 117 -8.04 4.59 -6.59
CA GLY A 117 -8.11 5.58 -5.52
C GLY A 117 -9.54 5.92 -5.09
N ARG A 118 -10.48 6.05 -6.05
CA ARG A 118 -11.91 6.32 -5.75
C ARG A 118 -12.57 5.15 -5.03
N GLU A 119 -12.38 3.94 -5.52
CA GLU A 119 -12.96 2.73 -4.89
C GLU A 119 -12.38 2.50 -3.48
N ALA A 120 -11.13 2.88 -3.25
CA ALA A 120 -10.52 2.80 -1.93
C ALA A 120 -11.17 3.77 -0.93
N ILE A 121 -11.56 4.97 -1.37
CA ILE A 121 -12.34 5.92 -0.57
C ILE A 121 -13.73 5.36 -0.28
N ASP A 122 -14.44 4.89 -1.30
CA ASP A 122 -15.79 4.34 -1.16
C ASP A 122 -15.85 3.16 -0.18
N LYS A 123 -14.76 2.40 -0.08
CA LYS A 123 -14.63 1.25 0.82
C LYS A 123 -13.94 1.57 2.15
N GLY A 124 -13.56 2.84 2.39
CA GLY A 124 -12.96 3.28 3.64
C GLY A 124 -11.47 2.95 3.82
N PHE A 125 -10.78 2.48 2.78
CA PHE A 125 -9.33 2.26 2.82
C PHE A 125 -8.54 3.57 2.69
N ALA A 126 -9.11 4.58 2.04
CA ALA A 126 -8.55 5.91 1.91
C ALA A 126 -9.54 6.97 2.40
N ASP A 127 -9.01 8.14 2.74
CA ASP A 127 -9.78 9.23 3.35
C ASP A 127 -9.96 10.41 2.37
N GLU A 128 -8.96 10.68 1.51
CA GLU A 128 -8.94 11.84 0.63
C GLU A 128 -8.42 11.46 -0.76
N LEU A 129 -9.10 11.95 -1.80
CA LEU A 129 -8.57 11.94 -3.16
C LEU A 129 -7.67 13.18 -3.35
N ILE A 130 -6.49 12.98 -3.89
CA ILE A 130 -5.63 14.08 -4.32
C ILE A 130 -6.19 14.54 -5.66
N GLU A 131 -6.85 15.70 -5.67
CA GLU A 131 -7.30 16.31 -6.91
C GLU A 131 -6.09 16.92 -7.63
N ASP A 132 -6.01 16.70 -8.95
CA ASP A 132 -5.10 17.47 -9.77
C ASP A 132 -5.48 18.94 -9.62
N ALA A 133 -4.48 19.79 -9.35
CA ALA A 133 -4.72 21.23 -9.42
C ALA A 133 -5.40 21.50 -10.78
N GLU A 134 -6.52 22.24 -10.77
CA GLU A 134 -7.14 22.72 -11.99
C GLU A 134 -6.02 23.13 -12.94
N PRO A 135 -5.99 22.63 -14.20
CA PRO A 135 -4.91 22.98 -15.11
C PRO A 135 -4.87 24.50 -15.15
N THR A 136 -3.89 25.05 -14.46
CA THR A 136 -3.58 26.48 -14.56
C THR A 136 -3.45 26.68 -16.06
N SER A 137 -4.40 27.44 -16.66
CA SER A 137 -4.36 27.69 -18.07
C SER A 137 -2.92 28.06 -18.36
N ILE A 138 -2.19 27.20 -19.06
CA ILE A 138 -0.84 27.48 -19.49
C ILE A 138 -1.05 28.60 -20.50
N ALA A 139 -1.11 29.82 -19.96
CA ALA A 139 -0.83 30.98 -20.79
C ALA A 139 0.59 30.65 -21.29
N ALA A 140 0.68 30.34 -22.59
CA ALA A 140 1.93 30.02 -23.23
C ALA A 140 2.91 31.16 -22.91
N SER A 141 3.70 30.98 -21.86
CA SER A 141 4.82 31.87 -21.61
C SER A 141 5.80 31.59 -22.74
N ALA A 142 6.05 32.59 -23.51
CA ALA A 142 6.80 32.51 -24.77
C ALA A 142 8.27 32.09 -24.61
N ASP A 143 8.70 31.65 -23.46
CA ASP A 143 10.08 31.29 -23.15
C ASP A 143 10.32 29.82 -22.86
N GLY A 144 9.53 28.90 -23.33
CA GLY A 144 9.75 27.44 -23.43
C GLY A 144 10.70 26.77 -22.39
N ARG A 145 11.17 27.48 -21.38
CA ARG A 145 12.16 27.02 -20.40
C ARG A 145 11.58 26.45 -19.12
N SER A 146 10.34 26.79 -18.76
CA SER A 146 9.76 26.37 -17.47
C SER A 146 9.19 24.95 -17.48
N LEU A 147 8.93 24.35 -18.66
CA LEU A 147 8.42 22.98 -18.74
C LEU A 147 9.48 21.88 -18.48
N PHE A 148 10.76 22.21 -18.61
CA PHE A 148 11.83 21.21 -18.45
C PHE A 148 12.40 21.12 -17.03
N VAL A 149 12.16 22.08 -16.17
CA VAL A 149 12.76 22.13 -14.83
C VAL A 149 12.12 21.11 -13.87
N ASN A 150 10.84 20.80 -14.03
CA ASN A 150 10.16 19.84 -13.14
C ASN A 150 10.40 18.37 -13.51
N CYS A 151 10.78 18.05 -14.73
CA CYS A 151 11.13 16.67 -15.12
C CYS A 151 12.56 16.26 -14.71
N LEU A 152 13.47 17.20 -14.49
CA LEU A 152 14.88 16.91 -14.16
C LEU A 152 15.13 16.70 -12.65
N LEU A 153 14.18 17.05 -11.78
CA LEU A 153 14.34 16.88 -10.34
C LEU A 153 14.07 15.45 -9.83
N TYR A 154 13.61 14.56 -10.70
CA TYR A 154 13.30 13.16 -10.35
C TYR A 154 14.25 12.10 -10.95
N THR A 155 15.34 12.50 -11.56
CA THR A 155 16.39 11.56 -11.95
C THR A 155 17.42 11.44 -10.84
N SER A 156 17.13 10.61 -9.82
CA SER A 156 18.21 10.01 -9.04
C SER A 156 19.09 9.23 -10.03
N PRO A 157 20.42 9.45 -10.05
CA PRO A 157 21.30 8.66 -10.90
C PRO A 157 21.13 7.17 -10.52
N SER A 158 20.85 6.35 -11.52
CA SER A 158 20.81 4.91 -11.34
C SER A 158 22.14 4.43 -10.78
N PRO A 159 22.17 3.48 -9.83
CA PRO A 159 23.42 2.88 -9.37
C PRO A 159 24.27 2.24 -10.47
N ARG A 160 23.76 2.14 -11.71
CA ARG A 160 24.47 1.59 -12.87
C ARG A 160 25.32 2.62 -13.64
N ASP A 161 25.12 3.91 -13.39
CA ASP A 161 25.84 4.95 -14.15
C ASP A 161 27.24 5.23 -13.61
N GLY A 162 27.67 4.53 -12.55
CA GLY A 162 29.00 4.63 -11.94
C GLY A 162 30.02 3.55 -12.36
N ALA A 163 29.66 2.63 -13.24
CA ALA A 163 30.57 1.58 -13.70
C ALA A 163 31.19 1.94 -15.06
N THR A 164 32.05 2.96 -15.11
CA THR A 164 33.00 3.10 -16.20
C THR A 164 34.24 2.27 -15.88
N SER A 165 34.46 1.28 -16.72
CA SER A 165 35.62 0.42 -16.90
C SER A 165 36.95 1.13 -16.66
N ARG A 166 37.81 0.46 -15.90
CA ARG A 166 39.25 0.42 -16.12
C ARG A 166 39.67 -1.02 -16.32
#